data_38e968b84dbe6202302e8b91d019d56c
#
_entry.id   38e968b84dbe6202302e8b91d019d56c
#
_cell.length_a   1.000
_cell.length_b   1.000
_cell.length_c   1.000
_cell.angle_alpha   90.00
_cell.angle_beta   90.00
_cell.angle_gamma   90.00
#
_symmetry.space_group_name_H-M   'P 1'
#
loop_
_entity.id
_entity.type
_entity.pdbx_description
1 polymer ?
#
loop_
_entity_poly.entity_id
_entity_poly.type
_entity_poly.pdbx_seq_one_letter_code
_entity_poly.pdbx_strand_id
1 'polypeptide(L)'
;MTKRNLQAHSPESPPEWYWVKGLHDAHITLVESFEFPFDYDRYTREKNTYDRNCLTLTLDAAGAMFDTSVKAIRLYNYKYLTPETTLEGHGTLWWIGDRLTVSDGRFELEIHLYDGEAFPEELTVRIRFERAEVER
;
A
#
# COMPACT_ATOMS: atom_id res chain seq x y z
N MET A 1 20.47 11.37 -11.99
CA MET A 1 19.28 11.58 -11.14
C MET A 1 18.14 10.71 -11.62
N THR A 2 17.63 9.86 -10.75
CA THR A 2 16.54 8.95 -11.12
C THR A 2 15.23 9.72 -11.19
N LYS A 3 14.58 9.64 -12.35
CA LYS A 3 13.28 10.28 -12.53
C LYS A 3 12.19 9.39 -11.92
N ARG A 4 11.45 9.93 -10.97
CA ARG A 4 10.34 9.23 -10.35
C ARG A 4 9.07 9.43 -11.14
N ASN A 5 8.35 8.35 -11.40
CA ASN A 5 7.02 8.33 -11.96
C ASN A 5 6.03 8.04 -10.82
N LEU A 6 5.44 9.08 -10.27
CA LEU A 6 4.42 8.93 -9.23
C LEU A 6 3.04 9.11 -9.83
N GLN A 7 2.15 8.14 -9.54
CA GLN A 7 0.75 8.21 -9.91
C GLN A 7 -0.08 8.23 -8.64
N ALA A 8 -0.88 9.27 -8.45
CA ALA A 8 -1.79 9.39 -7.33
C ALA A 8 -3.17 8.85 -7.72
N HIS A 9 -3.73 8.00 -6.88
CA HIS A 9 -5.05 7.41 -7.09
C HIS A 9 -5.94 7.72 -5.89
N SER A 10 -7.20 8.06 -6.15
CA SER A 10 -8.19 8.37 -5.15
C SER A 10 -9.44 7.49 -5.35
N PRO A 11 -10.38 7.46 -4.39
CA PRO A 11 -11.60 6.68 -4.53
C PRO A 11 -12.46 7.00 -5.75
N GLU A 12 -12.33 8.19 -6.32
CA GLU A 12 -13.02 8.56 -7.56
C GLU A 12 -12.42 7.87 -8.79
N SER A 13 -11.19 7.39 -8.68
CA SER A 13 -10.47 6.78 -9.80
C SER A 13 -9.66 5.58 -9.31
N PRO A 14 -10.33 4.47 -8.93
CA PRO A 14 -9.63 3.31 -8.40
C PRO A 14 -8.78 2.61 -9.48
N PRO A 15 -7.54 2.26 -9.16
CA PRO A 15 -6.63 1.60 -10.11
C PRO A 15 -6.84 0.08 -10.09
N GLU A 16 -8.01 -0.42 -10.43
CA GLU A 16 -8.37 -1.83 -10.33
C GLU A 16 -7.38 -2.78 -11.01
N TRP A 17 -7.00 -2.46 -12.23
CA TRP A 17 -6.05 -3.27 -13.00
C TRP A 17 -4.71 -3.41 -12.28
N TYR A 18 -4.35 -2.39 -11.56
CA TYR A 18 -3.05 -2.24 -10.92
C TYR A 18 -2.91 -3.12 -9.69
N TRP A 19 -3.90 -2.99 -8.78
CA TRP A 19 -3.87 -3.70 -7.51
C TRP A 19 -4.16 -5.19 -7.65
N VAL A 20 -5.02 -5.54 -8.59
CA VAL A 20 -5.48 -6.94 -8.75
C VAL A 20 -4.52 -7.76 -9.59
N LYS A 21 -3.82 -7.14 -10.55
CA LYS A 21 -3.01 -7.88 -11.51
C LYS A 21 -1.51 -7.59 -11.45
N GLY A 22 -1.14 -6.34 -11.15
CA GLY A 22 0.23 -5.88 -11.31
C GLY A 22 1.21 -6.38 -10.25
N LEU A 23 0.75 -6.71 -9.06
CA LEU A 23 1.61 -6.96 -7.91
C LEU A 23 1.74 -8.42 -7.50
N HIS A 24 1.01 -9.33 -8.13
CA HIS A 24 1.11 -10.76 -7.86
C HIS A 24 2.55 -11.24 -8.03
N ASP A 25 3.10 -11.92 -7.04
CA ASP A 25 4.47 -12.41 -6.95
C ASP A 25 5.54 -11.33 -6.70
N ALA A 26 5.17 -10.09 -6.42
CA ALA A 26 6.10 -9.10 -5.90
C ALA A 26 6.44 -9.43 -4.43
N HIS A 27 7.57 -8.92 -3.96
CA HIS A 27 7.98 -9.05 -2.57
C HIS A 27 8.01 -7.69 -1.90
N ILE A 28 7.44 -7.59 -0.70
CA ILE A 28 7.59 -6.41 0.15
C ILE A 28 8.89 -6.57 0.93
N THR A 29 9.85 -5.69 0.70
CA THR A 29 11.17 -5.75 1.32
C THR A 29 11.33 -4.82 2.50
N LEU A 30 10.53 -3.75 2.57
CA LEU A 30 10.59 -2.78 3.64
C LEU A 30 9.21 -2.15 3.84
N VAL A 31 8.79 -2.02 5.09
CA VAL A 31 7.55 -1.37 5.47
C VAL A 31 7.88 -0.24 6.44
N GLU A 32 7.48 0.97 6.10
CA GLU A 32 7.71 2.15 6.91
C GLU A 32 6.42 2.91 7.11
N SER A 33 6.13 3.27 8.35
CA SER A 33 5.00 4.13 8.67
C SER A 33 5.50 5.50 9.12
N PHE A 34 4.79 6.53 8.72
CA PHE A 34 5.13 7.90 9.04
C PHE A 34 3.88 8.67 9.45
N GLU A 35 3.95 9.40 10.57
CA GLU A 35 2.88 10.30 10.98
C GLU A 35 3.29 11.73 10.69
N PHE A 36 2.40 12.48 10.01
CA PHE A 36 2.65 13.88 9.73
C PHE A 36 2.27 14.72 10.94
N PRO A 37 3.08 15.74 11.30
CA PRO A 37 2.72 16.65 12.37
C PRO A 37 1.40 17.36 12.08
N PHE A 38 0.57 17.50 13.11
CA PHE A 38 -0.73 18.17 12.94
C PHE A 38 -0.51 19.67 12.67
N ASP A 39 -1.09 20.16 11.59
CA ASP A 39 -1.09 21.55 11.19
C ASP A 39 -2.54 22.02 11.04
N TYR A 40 -3.01 22.79 12.01
CA TYR A 40 -4.39 23.28 12.06
C TYR A 40 -4.75 24.12 10.84
N ASP A 41 -3.86 25.01 10.42
CA ASP A 41 -4.12 25.90 9.29
C ASP A 41 -4.24 25.11 7.98
N ARG A 42 -3.35 24.16 7.79
CA ARG A 42 -3.39 23.27 6.64
C ARG A 42 -4.63 22.37 6.67
N TYR A 43 -4.96 21.84 7.84
CA TYR A 43 -6.15 21.00 8.02
C TYR A 43 -7.43 21.76 7.65
N THR A 44 -7.56 23.02 8.06
CA THR A 44 -8.76 23.83 7.75
C THR A 44 -8.86 24.20 6.27
N ARG A 45 -7.73 24.35 5.57
CA ARG A 45 -7.69 24.66 4.13
C ARG A 45 -7.87 23.42 3.25
N GLU A 46 -7.35 22.29 3.69
CA GLU A 46 -7.25 21.06 2.89
C GLU A 46 -7.99 19.89 3.54
N LYS A 47 -9.21 20.12 3.99
CA LYS A 47 -9.99 19.13 4.78
C LYS A 47 -10.00 17.72 4.23
N ASN A 48 -10.12 17.58 2.89
CA ASN A 48 -10.25 16.27 2.25
C ASN A 48 -8.92 15.73 1.72
N THR A 49 -7.87 16.54 1.74
CA THR A 49 -6.57 16.16 1.19
C THR A 49 -5.44 16.24 2.23
N TYR A 50 -5.78 16.54 3.47
CA TYR A 50 -4.81 16.62 4.55
C TYR A 50 -4.33 15.23 4.95
N ASP A 51 -3.05 14.97 4.69
CA ASP A 51 -2.45 13.69 5.04
C ASP A 51 -2.05 13.65 6.51
N ARG A 52 -2.55 12.67 7.23
CA ARG A 52 -2.24 12.45 8.65
C ARG A 52 -1.12 11.44 8.84
N ASN A 53 -1.06 10.45 7.99
CA ASN A 53 -0.03 9.43 8.02
C ASN A 53 0.19 8.83 6.63
N CYS A 54 1.26 8.06 6.51
CA CYS A 54 1.59 7.36 5.28
C CYS A 54 2.23 6.02 5.63
N LEU A 55 1.77 4.96 4.96
CA LEU A 55 2.40 3.65 5.00
C LEU A 55 3.13 3.44 3.67
N THR A 56 4.44 3.28 3.72
CA THR A 56 5.25 3.06 2.53
C THR A 56 5.67 1.60 2.47
N LEU A 57 5.34 0.96 1.35
CA LEU A 57 5.73 -0.41 1.03
C LEU A 57 6.78 -0.36 -0.07
N THR A 58 8.02 -0.71 0.26
CA THR A 58 9.08 -0.85 -0.74
C THR A 58 9.02 -2.26 -1.30
N LEU A 59 9.05 -2.38 -2.62
CA LEU A 59 8.81 -3.63 -3.31
C LEU A 59 10.01 -4.05 -4.15
N ASP A 60 10.23 -5.36 -4.20
CA ASP A 60 10.98 -6.00 -5.27
C ASP A 60 9.96 -6.68 -6.19
N ALA A 61 9.73 -6.08 -7.34
CA ALA A 61 8.76 -6.56 -8.30
C ALA A 61 9.38 -7.32 -9.47
N ALA A 62 10.66 -7.64 -9.41
CA ALA A 62 11.37 -8.34 -10.51
C ALA A 62 10.71 -9.68 -10.85
N GLY A 63 10.16 -10.37 -9.85
CA GLY A 63 9.45 -11.63 -10.05
C GLY A 63 7.93 -11.48 -10.18
N ALA A 64 7.42 -10.27 -10.25
CA ALA A 64 5.98 -10.04 -10.37
C ALA A 64 5.42 -10.59 -11.69
N MET A 65 4.21 -11.11 -11.63
CA MET A 65 3.59 -11.78 -12.77
C MET A 65 3.26 -10.81 -13.92
N PHE A 66 2.86 -9.57 -13.60
CA PHE A 66 2.39 -8.63 -14.61
C PHE A 66 3.22 -7.35 -14.67
N ASP A 67 3.39 -6.65 -13.57
CA ASP A 67 4.07 -5.36 -13.53
C ASP A 67 5.34 -5.45 -12.71
N THR A 68 6.49 -5.48 -13.39
CA THR A 68 7.82 -5.60 -12.78
C THR A 68 8.46 -4.24 -12.48
N SER A 69 7.76 -3.15 -12.78
CA SER A 69 8.34 -1.80 -12.68
C SER A 69 8.09 -1.11 -11.35
N VAL A 70 7.21 -1.64 -10.50
CA VAL A 70 6.80 -0.99 -9.25
C VAL A 70 7.91 -1.08 -8.22
N LYS A 71 8.32 0.06 -7.69
CA LYS A 71 9.36 0.15 -6.66
C LYS A 71 8.80 0.39 -5.27
N ALA A 72 7.71 1.15 -5.17
CA ALA A 72 7.11 1.46 -3.89
C ALA A 72 5.65 1.85 -4.05
N ILE A 73 4.90 1.63 -2.99
CA ILE A 73 3.51 2.09 -2.86
C ILE A 73 3.40 2.88 -1.57
N ARG A 74 2.72 4.01 -1.63
CA ARG A 74 2.42 4.83 -0.47
C ARG A 74 0.92 4.91 -0.28
N LEU A 75 0.48 4.56 0.93
CA LEU A 75 -0.94 4.57 1.31
C LEU A 75 -1.14 5.69 2.33
N TYR A 76 -1.91 6.71 1.96
CA TYR A 76 -2.12 7.91 2.79
C TYR A 76 -3.39 7.79 3.61
N ASN A 77 -3.32 8.28 4.84
CA ASN A 77 -4.41 8.23 5.82
C ASN A 77 -4.90 6.80 6.02
N TYR A 78 -3.93 5.92 6.23
CA TYR A 78 -4.18 4.49 6.36
C TYR A 78 -4.60 4.10 7.78
N LYS A 79 -5.30 2.99 7.84
CA LYS A 79 -5.63 2.30 9.08
C LYS A 79 -5.69 0.81 8.82
N TYR A 80 -5.01 0.02 9.65
CA TYR A 80 -5.19 -1.44 9.60
C TYR A 80 -6.59 -1.81 10.08
N LEU A 81 -7.29 -2.62 9.29
CA LEU A 81 -8.57 -3.22 9.68
C LEU A 81 -8.35 -4.57 10.37
N THR A 82 -7.13 -5.09 10.32
CA THR A 82 -6.68 -6.28 11.01
C THR A 82 -5.58 -5.91 11.99
N PRO A 83 -5.90 -5.27 13.15
CA PRO A 83 -4.87 -4.71 14.04
C PRO A 83 -3.93 -5.76 14.63
N GLU A 84 -4.36 -7.01 14.65
CA GLU A 84 -3.55 -8.13 15.14
C GLU A 84 -2.56 -8.66 14.10
N THR A 85 -2.78 -8.32 12.82
CA THR A 85 -1.96 -8.78 11.71
C THR A 85 -1.59 -7.57 10.85
N THR A 86 -0.37 -7.10 10.96
CA THR A 86 0.14 -5.95 10.22
C THR A 86 1.29 -6.36 9.31
N LEU A 87 1.72 -5.45 8.45
CA LEU A 87 2.84 -5.69 7.55
C LEU A 87 4.20 -5.46 8.22
N GLU A 88 4.24 -4.72 9.33
CA GLU A 88 5.47 -4.45 10.05
C GLU A 88 5.92 -5.65 10.88
N GLY A 89 7.22 -5.71 11.17
CA GLY A 89 7.80 -6.73 12.04
C GLY A 89 8.08 -8.05 11.35
N HIS A 90 7.89 -8.14 10.05
CA HIS A 90 8.21 -9.30 9.25
C HIS A 90 9.50 -9.07 8.47
N GLY A 91 10.07 -10.13 7.95
CA GLY A 91 11.11 -10.03 6.94
C GLY A 91 10.51 -9.71 5.57
N THR A 92 11.03 -10.32 4.53
CA THR A 92 10.45 -10.17 3.19
C THR A 92 9.11 -10.90 3.12
N LEU A 93 8.09 -10.20 2.65
CA LEU A 93 6.74 -10.75 2.47
C LEU A 93 6.48 -10.98 0.98
N TRP A 94 6.03 -12.16 0.63
CA TRP A 94 5.66 -12.50 -0.74
C TRP A 94 4.18 -12.19 -0.97
N TRP A 95 3.90 -11.29 -1.92
CA TRP A 95 2.54 -10.86 -2.27
C TRP A 95 1.90 -11.90 -3.19
N ILE A 96 0.98 -12.71 -2.66
CA ILE A 96 0.35 -13.79 -3.41
C ILE A 96 -0.93 -13.34 -4.11
N GLY A 97 -1.64 -12.41 -3.52
CA GLY A 97 -2.87 -11.90 -4.11
C GLY A 97 -3.40 -10.71 -3.34
N ASP A 98 -4.35 -10.02 -3.94
CA ASP A 98 -4.97 -8.86 -3.32
C ASP A 98 -6.39 -8.66 -3.83
N ARG A 99 -7.11 -7.81 -3.12
CA ARG A 99 -8.44 -7.37 -3.48
C ARG A 99 -8.61 -5.93 -3.05
N LEU A 100 -8.90 -5.06 -4.01
CA LEU A 100 -9.16 -3.65 -3.75
C LEU A 100 -10.64 -3.36 -3.91
N THR A 101 -11.25 -2.76 -2.89
CA THR A 101 -12.63 -2.30 -2.93
C THR A 101 -12.70 -0.83 -2.53
N VAL A 102 -13.78 -0.16 -2.90
CA VAL A 102 -14.08 1.21 -2.48
C VAL A 102 -15.32 1.18 -1.60
N SER A 103 -15.22 1.75 -0.41
CA SER A 103 -16.31 1.81 0.56
C SER A 103 -16.28 3.15 1.26
N ASP A 104 -17.41 3.87 1.28
CA ASP A 104 -17.55 5.18 1.95
C ASP A 104 -16.47 6.19 1.55
N GLY A 105 -16.15 6.26 0.26
CA GLY A 105 -15.15 7.18 -0.25
C GLY A 105 -13.71 6.85 0.13
N ARG A 106 -13.44 5.62 0.54
CA ARG A 106 -12.11 5.13 0.90
C ARG A 106 -11.81 3.82 0.23
N PHE A 107 -10.53 3.55 0.03
CA PHE A 107 -10.07 2.24 -0.43
C PHE A 107 -9.97 1.27 0.73
N GLU A 108 -10.32 0.01 0.47
CA GLU A 108 -9.99 -1.12 1.34
C GLU A 108 -9.19 -2.13 0.53
N LEU A 109 -7.95 -2.35 0.96
CA LEU A 109 -7.04 -3.30 0.33
C LEU A 109 -6.87 -4.50 1.23
N GLU A 110 -7.21 -5.68 0.71
CA GLU A 110 -6.92 -6.96 1.33
C GLU A 110 -5.74 -7.57 0.61
N ILE A 111 -4.70 -7.93 1.35
CA ILE A 111 -3.49 -8.51 0.80
C ILE A 111 -3.29 -9.88 1.40
N HIS A 112 -3.05 -10.87 0.54
CA HIS A 112 -2.65 -12.22 0.94
C HIS A 112 -1.16 -12.37 0.71
N LEU A 113 -0.43 -12.76 1.75
CA LEU A 113 1.02 -12.81 1.74
C LEU A 113 1.53 -14.10 2.36
N TYR A 114 2.73 -14.52 1.96
CA TYR A 114 3.50 -15.51 2.68
C TYR A 114 4.67 -14.84 3.40
N ASP A 115 4.84 -15.20 4.67
CA ASP A 115 5.98 -14.79 5.49
C ASP A 115 6.91 -16.00 5.67
N GLY A 116 8.14 -15.84 5.24
CA GLY A 116 9.14 -16.89 5.30
C GLY A 116 9.28 -17.71 4.03
N GLU A 117 10.48 -18.22 3.80
CA GLU A 117 10.82 -18.99 2.59
C GLU A 117 10.75 -20.52 2.79
N ALA A 118 11.28 -21.00 3.94
CA ALA A 118 11.36 -22.43 4.19
C ALA A 118 10.04 -23.02 4.69
N PHE A 119 9.35 -22.29 5.57
CA PHE A 119 8.06 -22.69 6.12
C PHE A 119 7.14 -21.47 6.04
N PRO A 120 6.60 -21.16 4.86
CA PRO A 120 5.81 -19.95 4.68
C PRO A 120 4.53 -19.99 5.49
N GLU A 121 4.30 -18.94 6.26
CA GLU A 121 3.06 -18.70 6.98
C GLU A 121 2.21 -17.73 6.20
N GLU A 122 0.95 -18.08 5.96
CA GLU A 122 0.02 -17.24 5.25
C GLU A 122 -0.52 -16.14 6.16
N LEU A 123 -0.47 -14.92 5.67
CA LEU A 123 -1.02 -13.74 6.33
C LEU A 123 -2.09 -13.10 5.46
N THR A 124 -3.15 -12.63 6.08
CA THR A 124 -4.14 -11.77 5.43
C THR A 124 -4.18 -10.44 6.16
N VAL A 125 -3.86 -9.37 5.47
CA VAL A 125 -3.83 -8.01 6.01
C VAL A 125 -4.86 -7.18 5.27
N ARG A 126 -5.66 -6.41 6.01
CA ARG A 126 -6.64 -5.48 5.43
C ARG A 126 -6.28 -4.07 5.89
N ILE A 127 -6.20 -3.16 4.92
CA ILE A 127 -5.82 -1.77 5.16
C ILE A 127 -6.83 -0.86 4.48
N ARG A 128 -7.35 0.12 5.23
CA ARG A 128 -8.16 1.19 4.68
C ARG A 128 -7.27 2.41 4.47
N PHE A 129 -7.44 3.11 3.35
CA PHE A 129 -6.69 4.33 3.07
C PHE A 129 -7.50 5.26 2.16
N GLU A 130 -7.11 6.53 2.10
CA GLU A 130 -7.85 7.54 1.33
C GLU A 130 -7.27 7.75 -0.07
N ARG A 131 -5.96 7.66 -0.22
CA ARG A 131 -5.31 7.74 -1.54
C ARG A 131 -4.02 6.94 -1.56
N ALA A 132 -3.55 6.63 -2.73
CA ALA A 132 -2.31 5.90 -2.92
C ALA A 132 -1.43 6.57 -3.97
N GLU A 133 -0.12 6.45 -3.80
CA GLU A 133 0.86 6.81 -4.80
C GLU A 133 1.70 5.58 -5.14
N VAL A 134 2.03 5.47 -6.41
CA VAL A 134 2.85 4.37 -6.92
C VAL A 134 4.13 4.94 -7.51
N GLU A 135 5.26 4.41 -7.08
CA GLU A 135 6.57 4.76 -7.61
C GLU A 135 7.08 3.65 -8.51
N ARG A 136 7.47 4.02 -9.71
CA ARG A 136 8.06 3.14 -10.71
C ARG A 136 9.48 3.54 -11.07
#